data_0efbaf21d43565a1655a4d9e17214bb5
#
_entry.id   0efbaf21d43565a1655a4d9e17214bb5
#
_cell.length_a   1.000
_cell.length_b   1.000
_cell.length_c   1.000
_cell.angle_alpha   90.00
_cell.angle_beta   90.00
_cell.angle_gamma   90.00
#
_symmetry.space_group_name_H-M   'P 1'
#
loop_
_entity.id
_entity.type
_entity.pdbx_description
1 polymer ?
#
loop_
_entity_poly.entity_id
_entity_poly.type
_entity_poly.pdbx_seq_one_letter_code
_entity_poly.pdbx_strand_id
1 'polypeptide(L)'
;ATRRYYLGAVELSWDYRQSDLLQLPTDVRFPPRTPTPFPFGASVLYSKTLFVEFLVRLFTQAKPRPPWMGLLGPTIQAEVYDTVVITLKNMASHPVSLHAVGVSYWKASEGAEYDDQTSQKEKEDDKVDPGGSHTYVWEVLKENGPMASDPLCLTYSYSSHVDLVKDLNSGLIGALLVCREGSLVK
;
A
#
# COMPACT_ATOMS: atom_id res chain seq x y z
N ALA A 1 14.27 14.78 -1.71
CA ALA A 1 14.09 14.47 -0.28
C ALA A 1 13.91 12.96 -0.09
N THR A 2 13.95 12.49 1.18
CA THR A 2 13.63 11.09 1.52
C THR A 2 12.25 11.07 2.18
N ARG A 3 11.30 10.35 1.57
CA ARG A 3 9.94 10.15 2.11
C ARG A 3 9.82 8.75 2.66
N ARG A 4 9.30 8.62 3.89
CA ARG A 4 9.18 7.34 4.58
C ARG A 4 7.72 6.99 4.82
N TYR A 5 7.36 5.75 4.51
CA TYR A 5 6.03 5.18 4.73
C TYR A 5 6.15 3.85 5.47
N TYR A 6 5.21 3.59 6.36
CA TYR A 6 5.07 2.32 7.06
C TYR A 6 3.74 1.71 6.67
N LEU A 7 3.76 0.68 5.85
CA LEU A 7 2.57 0.00 5.34
C LEU A 7 2.42 -1.36 5.99
N GLY A 8 1.22 -1.67 6.47
CA GLY A 8 0.83 -3.00 6.90
C GLY A 8 -0.11 -3.62 5.88
N ALA A 9 0.09 -4.88 5.52
CA ALA A 9 -0.92 -5.68 4.83
C ALA A 9 -1.84 -6.28 5.90
N VAL A 10 -3.09 -5.84 5.96
CA VAL A 10 -4.02 -6.17 7.04
C VAL A 10 -5.25 -6.87 6.48
N GLU A 11 -5.60 -8.03 7.05
CA GLU A 11 -6.85 -8.73 6.75
C GLU A 11 -8.00 -8.14 7.55
N LEU A 12 -9.16 -8.03 6.91
CA LEU A 12 -10.38 -7.55 7.53
C LEU A 12 -11.62 -8.15 6.87
N SER A 13 -12.74 -8.08 7.59
CA SER A 13 -14.05 -8.40 7.05
C SER A 13 -14.69 -7.14 6.46
N TRP A 14 -15.16 -7.24 5.23
CA TRP A 14 -15.75 -6.14 4.47
C TRP A 14 -17.19 -6.44 4.10
N ASP A 15 -18.10 -5.52 4.42
CA ASP A 15 -19.48 -5.52 3.95
C ASP A 15 -19.67 -4.43 2.89
N TYR A 16 -19.89 -4.80 1.63
CA TYR A 16 -20.13 -3.86 0.54
C TYR A 16 -21.37 -2.98 0.70
N ARG A 17 -22.29 -3.39 1.56
CA ARG A 17 -23.51 -2.61 1.84
C ARG A 17 -23.30 -1.54 2.91
N GLN A 18 -22.25 -1.68 3.70
CA GLN A 18 -21.92 -0.79 4.82
C GLN A 18 -20.46 -0.35 4.68
N SER A 19 -20.20 0.53 3.70
CA SER A 19 -18.86 1.01 3.40
C SER A 19 -18.13 1.69 4.57
N ASP A 20 -18.84 2.00 5.64
CA ASP A 20 -18.30 2.73 6.80
C ASP A 20 -17.83 1.83 7.95
N LEU A 21 -18.09 0.51 7.87
CA LEU A 21 -17.76 -0.44 8.93
C LEU A 21 -16.54 -1.30 8.55
N LEU A 22 -15.37 -0.74 8.74
CA LEU A 22 -14.11 -1.49 8.80
C LEU A 22 -14.04 -2.21 10.16
N GLN A 23 -14.28 -3.52 10.17
CA GLN A 23 -13.94 -4.35 11.32
C GLN A 23 -12.47 -4.74 11.22
N LEU A 24 -11.65 -4.05 11.99
CA LEU A 24 -10.21 -4.26 12.02
C LEU A 24 -9.83 -5.25 13.11
N PRO A 25 -8.70 -5.94 12.98
CA PRO A 25 -8.17 -6.78 14.05
C PRO A 25 -8.07 -5.97 15.36
N THR A 26 -8.37 -6.62 16.48
CA THR A 26 -8.45 -5.98 17.81
C THR A 26 -7.12 -5.47 18.35
N ASP A 27 -6.01 -5.90 17.76
CA ASP A 27 -4.64 -5.50 18.10
C ASP A 27 -4.19 -4.22 17.36
N VAL A 28 -4.95 -3.78 16.37
CA VAL A 28 -4.68 -2.54 15.62
C VAL A 28 -5.57 -1.43 16.17
N ARG A 29 -4.98 -0.42 16.80
CA ARG A 29 -5.72 0.74 17.33
C ARG A 29 -6.06 1.72 16.22
N PHE A 30 -7.36 1.82 15.93
CA PHE A 30 -7.93 2.87 15.08
C PHE A 30 -8.71 3.87 15.94
N PRO A 31 -8.84 5.11 15.49
CA PRO A 31 -9.72 6.05 16.15
C PRO A 31 -11.15 5.50 16.16
N PRO A 32 -11.91 5.63 17.28
CA PRO A 32 -13.24 5.09 17.40
C PRO A 32 -14.18 5.70 16.35
N ARG A 33 -14.89 4.84 15.63
CA ARG A 33 -15.99 5.23 14.75
C ARG A 33 -17.30 4.99 15.47
N THR A 34 -18.23 5.92 15.37
CA THR A 34 -19.59 5.76 15.86
C THR A 34 -20.32 4.74 14.99
N PRO A 35 -20.85 3.63 15.56
CA PRO A 35 -21.67 2.70 14.79
C PRO A 35 -22.97 3.36 14.36
N THR A 36 -23.29 3.33 13.09
CA THR A 36 -24.65 3.64 12.62
C THR A 36 -25.52 2.38 12.75
N PRO A 37 -26.65 2.41 13.47
CA PRO A 37 -27.52 1.26 13.56
C PRO A 37 -28.28 1.07 12.25
N PHE A 38 -28.08 -0.07 11.57
CA PHE A 38 -28.92 -0.47 10.45
C PHE A 38 -29.86 -1.61 10.85
N PRO A 39 -31.17 -1.48 10.65
CA PRO A 39 -32.08 -2.59 10.73
C PRO A 39 -32.19 -3.30 9.38
N PHE A 40 -32.23 -4.63 9.41
CA PHE A 40 -32.59 -5.58 8.36
C PHE A 40 -31.49 -6.17 7.44
N GLY A 41 -31.40 -7.48 7.55
CA GLY A 41 -30.77 -8.42 6.63
C GLY A 41 -29.40 -8.93 7.08
N ALA A 42 -29.17 -10.24 6.97
CA ALA A 42 -27.86 -10.85 7.21
C ALA A 42 -26.81 -10.18 6.31
N SER A 43 -25.80 -9.58 6.92
CA SER A 43 -24.68 -8.99 6.17
C SER A 43 -23.78 -10.11 5.63
N VAL A 44 -23.48 -10.07 4.33
CA VAL A 44 -22.48 -10.95 3.73
C VAL A 44 -21.13 -10.28 3.90
N LEU A 45 -20.26 -10.88 4.72
CA LEU A 45 -18.91 -10.41 4.96
C LEU A 45 -17.93 -11.09 4.01
N TYR A 46 -17.09 -10.29 3.38
CA TYR A 46 -16.00 -10.76 2.54
C TYR A 46 -14.67 -10.56 3.23
N SER A 47 -13.80 -11.57 3.20
CA SER A 47 -12.43 -11.39 3.66
C SER A 47 -11.64 -10.59 2.63
N LYS A 48 -11.06 -9.48 3.06
CA LYS A 48 -10.23 -8.58 2.25
C LYS A 48 -8.89 -8.35 2.92
N THR A 49 -7.88 -8.07 2.10
CA THR A 49 -6.55 -7.68 2.57
C THR A 49 -6.19 -6.35 1.94
N LEU A 50 -5.86 -5.35 2.73
CA LEU A 50 -5.48 -4.04 2.23
C LEU A 50 -4.19 -3.51 2.83
N PHE A 51 -3.62 -2.51 2.14
CA PHE A 51 -2.54 -1.72 2.70
C PHE A 51 -3.08 -0.64 3.62
N VAL A 52 -2.53 -0.59 4.84
CA VAL A 52 -2.84 0.42 5.85
C VAL A 52 -1.56 1.16 6.20
N GLU A 53 -1.60 2.49 6.23
CA GLU A 53 -0.47 3.31 6.67
C GLU A 53 -0.45 3.42 8.19
N PHE A 54 0.73 3.26 8.77
CA PHE A 54 0.98 3.43 10.19
C PHE A 54 1.81 4.68 10.46
N LEU A 55 1.57 5.32 11.60
CA LEU A 55 2.28 6.54 12.00
C LEU A 55 3.73 6.26 12.43
N VAL A 56 3.98 5.05 12.93
CA VAL A 56 5.27 4.68 13.51
C VAL A 56 5.73 3.32 13.02
N ARG A 57 7.05 3.13 13.03
CA ARG A 57 7.71 1.88 12.63
C ARG A 57 7.26 0.65 13.42
N LEU A 58 6.69 0.82 14.58
CA LEU A 58 6.20 -0.28 15.42
C LEU A 58 4.88 -0.88 14.95
N PHE A 59 4.21 -0.29 13.96
CA PHE A 59 2.92 -0.74 13.42
C PHE A 59 1.81 -0.89 14.48
N THR A 60 1.84 -0.06 15.50
CA THR A 60 0.87 -0.08 16.62
C THR A 60 -0.25 0.94 16.47
N GLN A 61 -0.04 1.99 15.67
CA GLN A 61 -1.01 3.06 15.48
C GLN A 61 -1.21 3.33 14.00
N ALA A 62 -2.37 2.93 13.50
CA ALA A 62 -2.75 3.21 12.12
C ALA A 62 -3.11 4.69 11.92
N LYS A 63 -2.78 5.22 10.76
CA LYS A 63 -3.22 6.53 10.32
C LYS A 63 -4.73 6.55 10.09
N PRO A 64 -5.43 7.64 10.43
CA PRO A 64 -6.85 7.77 10.09
C PRO A 64 -7.08 7.60 8.59
N ARG A 65 -8.09 6.82 8.23
CA ARG A 65 -8.50 6.59 6.83
C ARG A 65 -9.77 7.39 6.53
N PRO A 66 -9.78 8.22 5.47
CA PRO A 66 -11.00 8.85 5.04
C PRO A 66 -12.02 7.80 4.57
N PRO A 67 -13.33 7.95 4.86
CA PRO A 67 -14.36 6.99 4.44
C PRO A 67 -14.41 6.75 2.93
N TRP A 68 -14.14 7.78 2.12
CA TRP A 68 -14.15 7.69 0.66
C TRP A 68 -13.05 6.79 0.08
N MET A 69 -12.00 6.46 0.86
CA MET A 69 -10.89 5.63 0.40
C MET A 69 -11.32 4.17 0.20
N GLY A 70 -12.37 3.69 0.88
CA GLY A 70 -12.86 2.33 0.76
C GLY A 70 -11.76 1.29 1.05
N LEU A 71 -11.52 0.36 0.12
CA LEU A 71 -10.49 -0.68 0.22
C LEU A 71 -9.11 -0.22 -0.25
N LEU A 72 -8.98 0.96 -0.85
CA LEU A 72 -7.70 1.44 -1.38
C LEU A 72 -6.68 1.65 -0.27
N GLY A 73 -5.43 1.31 -0.58
CA GLY A 73 -4.28 1.67 0.24
C GLY A 73 -4.04 3.19 0.27
N PRO A 74 -3.17 3.67 1.16
CA PRO A 74 -2.86 5.09 1.26
C PRO A 74 -2.24 5.59 -0.04
N THR A 75 -2.52 6.85 -0.38
CA THR A 75 -1.86 7.52 -1.51
C THR A 75 -0.42 7.84 -1.13
N ILE A 76 0.53 7.25 -1.84
CA ILE A 76 1.95 7.58 -1.72
C ILE A 76 2.23 8.77 -2.62
N GLN A 77 2.92 9.77 -2.11
CA GLN A 77 3.28 10.99 -2.85
C GLN A 77 4.79 11.16 -2.86
N ALA A 78 5.32 11.48 -4.03
CA ALA A 78 6.75 11.78 -4.21
C ALA A 78 6.94 12.85 -5.28
N GLU A 79 8.06 13.55 -5.20
CA GLU A 79 8.52 14.49 -6.21
C GLU A 79 9.69 13.89 -7.00
N VAL A 80 9.90 14.42 -8.19
CA VAL A 80 11.13 14.12 -8.96
C VAL A 80 12.36 14.37 -8.07
N TYR A 81 13.30 13.45 -8.09
CA TYR A 81 14.51 13.37 -7.26
C TYR A 81 14.30 12.97 -5.79
N ASP A 82 13.09 12.60 -5.42
CA ASP A 82 12.87 11.98 -4.10
C ASP A 82 13.31 10.51 -4.08
N THR A 83 13.71 10.07 -2.89
CA THR A 83 13.83 8.66 -2.54
C THR A 83 12.66 8.29 -1.65
N VAL A 84 11.88 7.29 -2.04
CA VAL A 84 10.75 6.77 -1.27
C VAL A 84 11.16 5.48 -0.58
N VAL A 85 11.10 5.46 0.74
CA VAL A 85 11.45 4.29 1.56
C VAL A 85 10.19 3.76 2.21
N ILE A 86 9.80 2.54 1.87
CA ILE A 86 8.58 1.92 2.38
C ILE A 86 8.96 0.66 3.16
N THR A 87 8.60 0.63 4.44
CA THR A 87 8.68 -0.59 5.23
C THR A 87 7.31 -1.25 5.21
N LEU A 88 7.23 -2.43 4.59
CA LEU A 88 6.04 -3.25 4.54
C LEU A 88 6.12 -4.32 5.63
N LYS A 89 5.09 -4.40 6.48
CA LYS A 89 4.88 -5.51 7.41
C LYS A 89 3.68 -6.34 6.95
N ASN A 90 3.87 -7.64 6.77
CA ASN A 90 2.78 -8.54 6.45
C ASN A 90 2.07 -8.99 7.74
N MET A 91 0.89 -8.42 7.97
CA MET A 91 -0.01 -8.77 9.08
C MET A 91 -1.17 -9.66 8.60
N ALA A 92 -1.10 -10.16 7.36
CA ALA A 92 -2.06 -11.07 6.75
C ALA A 92 -1.63 -12.53 6.92
N SER A 93 -2.49 -13.47 6.55
CA SER A 93 -2.26 -14.92 6.65
C SER A 93 -1.63 -15.55 5.40
N HIS A 94 -1.36 -14.76 4.36
CA HIS A 94 -0.78 -15.20 3.10
C HIS A 94 0.39 -14.29 2.70
N PRO A 95 1.31 -14.74 1.82
CA PRO A 95 2.40 -13.91 1.32
C PRO A 95 1.87 -12.68 0.57
N VAL A 96 2.55 -11.55 0.72
CA VAL A 96 2.28 -10.29 0.02
C VAL A 96 3.58 -9.66 -0.47
N SER A 97 3.48 -8.72 -1.41
CA SER A 97 4.61 -7.93 -1.86
C SER A 97 4.19 -6.49 -2.14
N LEU A 98 5.12 -5.66 -2.58
CA LEU A 98 4.86 -4.29 -2.98
C LEU A 98 5.62 -3.98 -4.26
N HIS A 99 4.86 -3.74 -5.33
CA HIS A 99 5.39 -3.35 -6.63
C HIS A 99 4.74 -2.04 -7.08
N ALA A 100 5.55 -1.11 -7.58
CA ALA A 100 5.06 0.17 -8.07
C ALA A 100 5.36 0.36 -9.56
N VAL A 101 4.44 1.04 -10.23
CA VAL A 101 4.65 1.58 -11.57
C VAL A 101 5.01 3.06 -11.45
N GLY A 102 5.86 3.57 -12.35
CA GLY A 102 6.20 5.00 -12.41
C GLY A 102 7.35 5.46 -11.51
N VAL A 103 8.11 4.54 -10.97
CA VAL A 103 9.35 4.81 -10.24
C VAL A 103 10.45 3.85 -10.67
N SER A 104 11.70 4.20 -10.38
CA SER A 104 12.85 3.34 -10.61
C SER A 104 13.29 2.69 -9.30
N TYR A 105 13.68 1.43 -9.36
CA TYR A 105 14.10 0.67 -8.20
C TYR A 105 15.13 -0.40 -8.57
N TRP A 106 15.92 -0.81 -7.57
CA TRP A 106 16.80 -1.96 -7.68
C TRP A 106 15.98 -3.26 -7.66
N LYS A 107 16.53 -4.33 -8.20
CA LYS A 107 15.87 -5.65 -8.22
C LYS A 107 15.33 -6.04 -6.82
N ALA A 108 16.11 -5.84 -5.77
CA ALA A 108 15.73 -6.10 -4.38
C ALA A 108 14.57 -5.22 -3.83
N SER A 109 14.01 -4.33 -4.64
CA SER A 109 12.86 -3.47 -4.28
C SER A 109 11.74 -3.55 -5.30
N GLU A 110 11.79 -4.52 -6.22
CA GLU A 110 10.82 -4.64 -7.31
C GLU A 110 9.47 -5.19 -6.87
N GLY A 111 9.46 -6.14 -5.93
CA GLY A 111 8.26 -6.71 -5.37
C GLY A 111 7.43 -7.56 -6.34
N ALA A 112 8.05 -8.03 -7.43
CA ALA A 112 7.44 -8.89 -8.43
C ALA A 112 8.31 -10.10 -8.72
N GLU A 113 7.68 -11.26 -8.88
CA GLU A 113 8.37 -12.51 -9.17
C GLU A 113 8.64 -12.64 -10.68
N TYR A 114 9.92 -12.83 -11.03
CA TYR A 114 10.36 -13.08 -12.40
C TYR A 114 11.27 -14.31 -12.43
N ASP A 115 11.19 -15.07 -13.51
CA ASP A 115 12.12 -16.19 -13.78
C ASP A 115 13.39 -15.67 -14.46
N ASP A 116 14.22 -14.99 -13.69
CA ASP A 116 15.40 -14.26 -14.16
C ASP A 116 16.74 -14.84 -13.69
N GLN A 117 16.72 -16.05 -13.10
CA GLN A 117 17.89 -16.76 -12.56
C GLN A 117 18.65 -15.97 -11.47
N THR A 118 18.02 -15.00 -10.80
CA THR A 118 18.61 -14.29 -9.68
C THR A 118 18.82 -15.21 -8.47
N SER A 119 19.76 -14.87 -7.59
CA SER A 119 20.01 -15.63 -6.36
C SER A 119 18.81 -15.58 -5.42
N GLN A 120 18.68 -16.60 -4.57
CA GLN A 120 17.59 -16.69 -3.61
C GLN A 120 17.54 -15.49 -2.66
N LYS A 121 18.67 -14.87 -2.38
CA LYS A 121 18.76 -13.67 -1.52
C LYS A 121 18.29 -12.40 -2.25
N GLU A 122 18.41 -12.34 -3.57
CA GLU A 122 17.91 -11.25 -4.42
C GLU A 122 16.42 -11.38 -4.71
N LYS A 123 15.80 -12.54 -4.41
CA LYS A 123 14.36 -12.80 -4.53
C LYS A 123 13.58 -12.57 -3.23
N GLU A 124 14.21 -12.11 -2.16
CA GLU A 124 13.55 -11.89 -0.86
C GLU A 124 12.45 -10.80 -0.93
N ASP A 125 12.49 -9.93 -1.92
CA ASP A 125 11.49 -8.89 -2.15
C ASP A 125 10.28 -9.36 -2.95
N ASP A 126 10.37 -10.51 -3.64
CA ASP A 126 9.29 -11.05 -4.47
C ASP A 126 8.06 -11.40 -3.62
N LYS A 127 8.28 -11.72 -2.35
CA LYS A 127 7.22 -11.96 -1.37
C LYS A 127 7.70 -11.73 0.06
N VAL A 128 6.78 -11.23 0.87
CA VAL A 128 6.92 -11.12 2.33
C VAL A 128 5.98 -12.13 2.98
N ASP A 129 6.53 -13.10 3.70
CA ASP A 129 5.72 -14.11 4.39
C ASP A 129 4.95 -13.52 5.58
N PRO A 130 3.85 -14.17 6.03
CA PRO A 130 3.10 -13.74 7.20
C PRO A 130 3.98 -13.46 8.42
N GLY A 131 3.81 -12.30 9.04
CA GLY A 131 4.62 -11.84 10.17
C GLY A 131 5.97 -11.23 9.80
N GLY A 132 6.41 -11.35 8.55
CA GLY A 132 7.65 -10.77 8.03
C GLY A 132 7.54 -9.30 7.68
N SER A 133 8.70 -8.69 7.41
CA SER A 133 8.81 -7.30 6.96
C SER A 133 9.88 -7.18 5.90
N HIS A 134 9.68 -6.24 4.95
CA HIS A 134 10.69 -5.88 3.96
C HIS A 134 10.69 -4.35 3.76
N THR A 135 11.85 -3.79 3.44
CA THR A 135 12.00 -2.36 3.15
C THR A 135 12.32 -2.18 1.68
N TYR A 136 11.41 -1.51 0.98
CA TYR A 136 11.56 -1.13 -0.43
C TYR A 136 12.12 0.28 -0.54
N VAL A 137 13.03 0.48 -1.48
CA VAL A 137 13.61 1.79 -1.80
C VAL A 137 13.34 2.10 -3.26
N TRP A 138 12.57 3.14 -3.52
CA TRP A 138 12.23 3.60 -4.87
C TRP A 138 12.86 4.97 -5.12
N GLU A 139 13.40 5.16 -6.30
CA GLU A 139 13.96 6.43 -6.74
C GLU A 139 13.06 7.05 -7.80
N VAL A 140 12.74 8.34 -7.63
CA VAL A 140 11.95 9.10 -8.59
C VAL A 140 12.88 9.87 -9.49
N LEU A 141 13.14 9.33 -10.68
CA LEU A 141 13.98 9.95 -11.68
C LEU A 141 13.19 11.02 -12.46
N LYS A 142 13.91 11.88 -13.17
CA LYS A 142 13.30 12.94 -13.99
C LYS A 142 12.32 12.38 -15.02
N GLU A 143 12.65 11.27 -15.66
CA GLU A 143 11.81 10.59 -16.63
C GLU A 143 10.52 9.97 -16.03
N ASN A 144 10.46 9.78 -14.71
CA ASN A 144 9.26 9.30 -14.01
C ASN A 144 8.25 10.42 -13.75
N GLY A 145 8.69 11.67 -13.80
CA GLY A 145 7.89 12.83 -13.47
C GLY A 145 7.17 13.47 -14.67
N PRO A 146 6.32 14.47 -14.40
CA PRO A 146 5.56 15.19 -15.42
C PRO A 146 6.46 15.94 -16.39
N MET A 147 6.11 15.90 -17.68
CA MET A 147 6.66 16.77 -18.72
C MET A 147 6.05 18.17 -18.63
N ALA A 148 6.61 19.14 -19.37
CA ALA A 148 6.14 20.53 -19.32
C ALA A 148 4.65 20.71 -19.63
N SER A 149 4.10 19.85 -20.52
CA SER A 149 2.67 19.86 -20.91
C SER A 149 1.76 19.06 -19.99
N ASP A 150 2.32 18.27 -19.08
CA ASP A 150 1.54 17.40 -18.19
C ASP A 150 1.00 18.18 -16.98
N PRO A 151 -0.01 17.62 -16.28
CA PRO A 151 -0.43 18.10 -14.97
C PRO A 151 0.75 18.15 -13.97
N LEU A 152 0.54 18.81 -12.85
CA LEU A 152 1.54 18.96 -11.79
C LEU A 152 2.05 17.62 -11.25
N CYS A 153 1.16 16.62 -11.19
CA CYS A 153 1.46 15.25 -10.78
C CYS A 153 0.92 14.24 -11.79
N LEU A 154 1.66 13.16 -11.99
CA LEU A 154 1.20 11.96 -12.69
C LEU A 154 0.72 10.93 -11.68
N THR A 155 -0.33 10.19 -12.05
CA THR A 155 -0.90 9.14 -11.20
C THR A 155 -0.49 7.77 -11.72
N TYR A 156 0.12 6.99 -10.84
CA TYR A 156 0.47 5.60 -11.04
C TYR A 156 -0.17 4.74 -9.94
N SER A 157 0.10 3.45 -9.95
CA SER A 157 -0.37 2.52 -8.93
C SER A 157 0.76 1.73 -8.29
N TYR A 158 0.53 1.26 -7.07
CA TYR A 158 1.32 0.23 -6.44
C TYR A 158 0.39 -0.91 -5.99
N SER A 159 0.89 -2.13 -6.00
CA SER A 159 0.09 -3.31 -5.68
C SER A 159 0.96 -4.48 -5.26
N SER A 160 0.34 -5.50 -4.63
CA SER A 160 0.98 -6.79 -4.43
C SER A 160 0.98 -7.60 -5.72
N HIS A 161 2.06 -8.31 -5.99
CA HIS A 161 2.30 -9.10 -7.20
C HIS A 161 2.64 -10.58 -6.91
N VAL A 162 2.34 -11.09 -5.73
CA VAL A 162 2.54 -12.53 -5.41
C VAL A 162 1.51 -13.37 -6.16
N ASP A 163 0.23 -12.98 -6.07
CA ASP A 163 -0.88 -13.49 -6.88
C ASP A 163 -1.69 -12.27 -7.33
N LEU A 164 -1.37 -11.75 -8.51
CA LEU A 164 -1.89 -10.46 -8.96
C LEU A 164 -3.42 -10.41 -8.95
N VAL A 165 -4.09 -11.45 -9.43
CA VAL A 165 -5.56 -11.47 -9.51
C VAL A 165 -6.18 -11.50 -8.12
N LYS A 166 -5.69 -12.39 -7.25
CA LYS A 166 -6.19 -12.54 -5.88
C LYS A 166 -5.87 -11.29 -5.04
N ASP A 167 -4.65 -10.77 -5.15
CA ASP A 167 -4.19 -9.62 -4.38
C ASP A 167 -4.96 -8.34 -4.73
N LEU A 168 -5.19 -8.08 -6.03
CA LEU A 168 -6.00 -6.94 -6.48
C LEU A 168 -7.46 -7.08 -6.07
N ASN A 169 -8.07 -8.25 -6.23
CA ASN A 169 -9.44 -8.52 -5.82
C ASN A 169 -9.63 -8.43 -4.29
N SER A 170 -8.58 -8.69 -3.53
CA SER A 170 -8.59 -8.53 -2.07
C SER A 170 -8.53 -7.07 -1.64
N GLY A 171 -7.86 -6.19 -2.42
CA GLY A 171 -7.70 -4.76 -2.09
C GLY A 171 -6.25 -4.32 -1.89
N LEU A 172 -5.25 -5.15 -2.24
CA LEU A 172 -3.82 -4.82 -2.14
C LEU A 172 -3.36 -3.92 -3.29
N ILE A 173 -3.95 -2.75 -3.38
CA ILE A 173 -3.66 -1.72 -4.38
C ILE A 173 -3.81 -0.34 -3.77
N GLY A 174 -3.00 0.61 -4.23
CA GLY A 174 -3.10 2.03 -3.89
C GLY A 174 -2.58 2.93 -5.01
N ALA A 175 -2.76 4.23 -4.85
CA ALA A 175 -2.29 5.25 -5.78
C ALA A 175 -0.88 5.74 -5.41
N LEU A 176 -0.07 5.99 -6.45
CA LEU A 176 1.23 6.65 -6.35
C LEU A 176 1.17 7.93 -7.18
N LEU A 177 1.38 9.08 -6.56
CA LEU A 177 1.50 10.38 -7.23
C LEU A 177 2.97 10.75 -7.36
N VAL A 178 3.41 10.97 -8.59
CA VAL A 178 4.73 11.49 -8.92
C VAL A 178 4.60 12.92 -9.42
N CYS A 179 5.09 13.87 -8.65
CA CYS A 179 4.90 15.29 -8.85
C CYS A 179 6.20 15.98 -9.30
N ARG A 180 6.06 17.18 -9.86
CA ARG A 180 7.22 18.03 -10.17
C ARG A 180 7.98 18.39 -8.90
N GLU A 181 9.28 18.56 -9.04
CA GLU A 181 10.13 19.04 -7.95
C GLU A 181 9.59 20.35 -7.35
N GLY A 182 9.52 20.41 -6.02
CA GLY A 182 9.08 21.57 -5.26
C GLY A 182 7.57 21.80 -5.26
N SER A 183 6.75 20.85 -5.73
CA SER A 183 5.31 21.01 -5.83
C SER A 183 4.53 20.52 -4.59
N LEU A 184 5.12 19.64 -3.80
CA LEU A 184 4.52 19.14 -2.57
C LEU A 184 4.96 20.01 -1.38
N VAL A 185 4.04 20.30 -0.47
CA VAL A 185 4.36 21.03 0.76
C VAL A 185 5.28 20.14 1.62
N LYS A 186 6.36 20.73 2.12
CA LYS A 186 7.33 20.09 3.00
C LYS A 186 6.78 19.93 4.41
#